data_cd7c63db85f909be130bf9dafb7ca50e
#
_entry.id   cd7c63db85f909be130bf9dafb7ca50e
#
_cell.length_a   1.000
_cell.length_b   1.000
_cell.length_c   1.000
_cell.angle_alpha   90.00
_cell.angle_beta   90.00
_cell.angle_gamma   90.00
#
_symmetry.space_group_name_H-M   'P 1'
#
loop_
_entity.id
_entity.type
_entity.pdbx_description
1 polymer ?
#
loop_
_entity_poly.entity_id
_entity_poly.type
_entity_poly.pdbx_seq_one_letter_code
_entity_poly.pdbx_strand_id
1 'polypeptide(L)'
;MRVGVLSIWLADRYLPFWVSYLQALEVEVVHPEEDSVNLPFPPPIRRVLGQVFSLKSQGVDFLLLPDVQLGVEARKGSPSPWLVDLSATLERLVPGLPPTLVVPAELSPEVAGLAAKIGQNLTQNPMLARRALERTKHQLSSSFTLPKQPGTRLVGVVAQPMLLSDTEWLGSLRAGLAEHGLHLFLADKTPAELRQEGAYLELDLELPTDLEAAGMHRHLSRLGKVKGLLYLHDPQYLPLPNPLRKLLKKSHPSKPWRLVGLEASWTRLASELAKDLQV
;
A
#
# COMPACT_ATOMS: atom_id res chain seq x y z
N MET A 1 -15.42 0.56 23.82
CA MET A 1 -14.98 -0.28 22.69
C MET A 1 -13.84 0.44 22.00
N ARG A 2 -12.75 -0.27 21.73
CA ARG A 2 -11.48 0.24 21.22
C ARG A 2 -11.12 -0.45 19.89
N VAL A 3 -10.94 0.32 18.83
CA VAL A 3 -10.59 -0.20 17.50
C VAL A 3 -9.19 0.28 17.13
N GLY A 4 -8.27 -0.66 16.97
CA GLY A 4 -6.90 -0.40 16.52
C GLY A 4 -6.84 -0.21 15.01
N VAL A 5 -6.08 0.79 14.55
CA VAL A 5 -5.89 1.12 13.14
C VAL A 5 -4.41 1.08 12.77
N LEU A 6 -4.08 0.50 11.61
CA LEU A 6 -2.73 0.50 11.08
C LEU A 6 -2.46 1.80 10.32
N SER A 7 -1.30 2.40 10.53
CA SER A 7 -0.86 3.64 9.86
C SER A 7 -0.07 3.40 8.57
N ILE A 8 -0.02 2.16 8.11
CA ILE A 8 0.65 1.72 6.88
C ILE A 8 -0.31 0.87 6.04
N TRP A 9 0.13 0.30 4.94
CA TRP A 9 -0.68 -0.61 4.13
C TRP A 9 -1.85 0.06 3.43
N LEU A 10 -1.55 1.14 2.69
CA LEU A 10 -2.53 2.00 1.97
C LEU A 10 -3.44 2.82 2.90
N ALA A 11 -3.02 3.07 4.14
CA ALA A 11 -3.80 3.81 5.13
C ALA A 11 -4.29 5.18 4.63
N ASP A 12 -3.47 5.86 3.83
CA ASP A 12 -3.79 7.15 3.20
C ASP A 12 -5.05 7.11 2.30
N ARG A 13 -5.41 5.93 1.77
CA ARG A 13 -6.55 5.77 0.85
C ARG A 13 -7.88 5.58 1.56
N TYR A 14 -7.91 4.94 2.72
CA TYR A 14 -9.16 4.54 3.39
C TYR A 14 -9.28 5.03 4.83
N LEU A 15 -8.16 5.16 5.54
CA LEU A 15 -8.15 5.39 6.97
C LEU A 15 -8.82 6.71 7.40
N PRO A 16 -8.65 7.85 6.68
CA PRO A 16 -9.30 9.11 7.07
C PRO A 16 -10.82 8.99 7.22
N PHE A 17 -11.49 8.30 6.30
CA PHE A 17 -12.92 8.04 6.41
C PHE A 17 -13.24 7.15 7.61
N TRP A 18 -12.55 6.01 7.75
CA TRP A 18 -12.85 5.05 8.81
C TRP A 18 -12.59 5.60 10.19
N VAL A 19 -11.52 6.38 10.39
CA VAL A 19 -11.25 7.08 11.66
C VAL A 19 -12.40 8.06 11.98
N SER A 20 -12.76 8.90 11.01
CA SER A 20 -13.87 9.85 11.20
C SER A 20 -15.20 9.15 11.49
N TYR A 21 -15.46 8.04 10.82
CA TYR A 21 -16.67 7.24 11.00
C TYR A 21 -16.72 6.57 12.38
N LEU A 22 -15.63 5.91 12.80
CA LEU A 22 -15.53 5.27 14.12
C LEU A 22 -15.67 6.30 15.25
N GLN A 23 -15.04 7.47 15.12
CA GLN A 23 -15.20 8.58 16.07
C GLN A 23 -16.64 9.08 16.13
N ALA A 24 -17.32 9.18 14.98
CA ALA A 24 -18.74 9.56 14.93
C ALA A 24 -19.68 8.50 15.52
N LEU A 25 -19.22 7.24 15.65
CA LEU A 25 -19.88 6.16 16.38
C LEU A 25 -19.54 6.14 17.88
N GLU A 26 -18.77 7.11 18.37
CA GLU A 26 -18.28 7.17 19.76
C GLU A 26 -17.39 5.96 20.12
N VAL A 27 -16.70 5.39 19.12
CA VAL A 27 -15.73 4.32 19.28
C VAL A 27 -14.34 4.93 19.44
N GLU A 28 -13.58 4.48 20.41
CA GLU A 28 -12.20 4.90 20.64
C GLU A 28 -11.31 4.32 19.55
N VAL A 29 -10.67 5.19 18.77
CA VAL A 29 -9.67 4.80 17.76
C VAL A 29 -8.29 4.81 18.39
N VAL A 30 -7.59 3.69 18.30
CA VAL A 30 -6.28 3.48 18.90
C VAL A 30 -5.23 3.36 17.80
N HIS A 31 -4.17 4.17 17.93
CA HIS A 31 -3.00 4.13 17.04
C HIS A 31 -1.85 3.35 17.69
N PRO A 32 -1.00 2.69 16.90
CA PRO A 32 0.16 1.98 17.45
C PRO A 32 1.17 2.97 18.04
N GLU A 33 1.76 2.62 19.18
CA GLU A 33 2.85 3.37 19.83
C GLU A 33 4.22 2.95 19.30
N GLU A 34 4.35 1.69 18.87
CA GLU A 34 5.57 1.10 18.31
C GLU A 34 5.34 0.68 16.85
N ASP A 35 6.30 0.99 16.00
CA ASP A 35 6.19 0.76 14.56
C ASP A 35 6.99 -0.44 14.04
N SER A 36 7.86 -1.05 14.85
CA SER A 36 8.67 -2.16 14.35
C SER A 36 9.02 -3.17 15.42
N VAL A 37 9.26 -4.40 14.99
CA VAL A 37 9.71 -5.53 15.83
C VAL A 37 10.95 -6.15 15.22
N ASN A 38 11.81 -6.71 16.05
CA ASN A 38 13.00 -7.43 15.60
C ASN A 38 12.63 -8.88 15.23
N LEU A 39 12.12 -9.06 14.03
CA LEU A 39 11.72 -10.35 13.45
C LEU A 39 12.42 -10.57 12.09
N PRO A 40 12.58 -11.82 11.65
CA PRO A 40 13.25 -12.17 10.38
C PRO A 40 12.33 -11.91 9.16
N PHE A 41 11.82 -10.69 9.05
CA PHE A 41 10.99 -10.22 7.94
C PHE A 41 11.58 -8.94 7.33
N PRO A 42 11.32 -8.63 6.07
CA PRO A 42 11.73 -7.37 5.48
C PRO A 42 11.07 -6.16 6.19
N PRO A 43 11.69 -4.96 6.13
CA PRO A 43 11.25 -3.80 6.90
C PRO A 43 9.75 -3.49 6.82
N PRO A 44 9.09 -3.50 5.65
CA PRO A 44 7.65 -3.20 5.58
C PRO A 44 6.78 -4.21 6.33
N ILE A 45 7.17 -5.49 6.33
CA ILE A 45 6.44 -6.53 7.06
C ILE A 45 6.69 -6.43 8.56
N ARG A 46 7.94 -6.13 8.97
CA ARG A 46 8.26 -5.87 10.39
C ARG A 46 7.42 -4.73 10.95
N ARG A 47 7.19 -3.68 10.16
CA ARG A 47 6.32 -2.55 10.58
C ARG A 47 4.87 -2.98 10.75
N VAL A 48 4.30 -3.74 9.81
CA VAL A 48 2.94 -4.28 9.98
C VAL A 48 2.84 -5.07 11.28
N LEU A 49 3.76 -6.00 11.50
CA LEU A 49 3.76 -6.84 12.71
C LEU A 49 3.98 -6.01 13.98
N GLY A 50 4.89 -5.03 13.96
CA GLY A 50 5.15 -4.12 15.09
C GLY A 50 3.88 -3.37 15.49
N GLN A 51 3.21 -2.77 14.53
CA GLN A 51 1.95 -2.06 14.78
C GLN A 51 0.86 -2.99 15.32
N VAL A 52 0.73 -4.20 14.77
CA VAL A 52 -0.24 -5.19 15.25
C VAL A 52 0.08 -5.64 16.68
N PHE A 53 1.34 -5.91 17.02
CA PHE A 53 1.73 -6.26 18.39
C PHE A 53 1.51 -5.10 19.36
N SER A 54 1.84 -3.88 18.96
CA SER A 54 1.58 -2.67 19.76
C SER A 54 0.10 -2.50 20.06
N LEU A 55 -0.77 -2.57 19.05
CA LEU A 55 -2.22 -2.47 19.23
C LEU A 55 -2.78 -3.60 20.11
N LYS A 56 -2.29 -4.83 19.92
CA LYS A 56 -2.68 -5.96 20.76
C LYS A 56 -2.28 -5.72 22.22
N SER A 57 -1.06 -5.24 22.50
CA SER A 57 -0.60 -4.95 23.87
C SER A 57 -1.40 -3.83 24.52
N GLN A 58 -1.92 -2.88 23.74
CA GLN A 58 -2.79 -1.82 24.19
C GLN A 58 -4.23 -2.31 24.49
N GLY A 59 -4.55 -3.57 24.20
CA GLY A 59 -5.84 -4.18 24.52
C GLY A 59 -6.99 -3.66 23.68
N VAL A 60 -6.80 -3.53 22.36
CA VAL A 60 -7.89 -3.20 21.45
C VAL A 60 -8.88 -4.36 21.31
N ASP A 61 -10.16 -4.03 21.15
CA ASP A 61 -11.23 -5.02 20.99
C ASP A 61 -11.27 -5.57 19.55
N PHE A 62 -10.90 -4.73 18.57
CA PHE A 62 -10.87 -5.06 17.14
C PHE A 62 -9.67 -4.42 16.47
N LEU A 63 -9.23 -5.02 15.33
CA LEU A 63 -8.27 -4.43 14.40
C LEU A 63 -8.95 -4.11 13.08
N LEU A 64 -8.82 -2.86 12.60
CA LEU A 64 -9.25 -2.45 11.27
C LEU A 64 -8.15 -2.75 10.27
N LEU A 65 -8.43 -3.66 9.30
CA LEU A 65 -7.49 -4.09 8.29
C LEU A 65 -7.99 -3.78 6.88
N PRO A 66 -7.11 -3.36 5.94
CA PRO A 66 -7.51 -3.14 4.56
C PRO A 66 -7.63 -4.44 3.78
N ASP A 67 -8.70 -4.59 3.00
CA ASP A 67 -8.73 -5.48 1.85
C ASP A 67 -8.11 -4.74 0.65
N VAL A 68 -6.86 -5.06 0.36
CA VAL A 68 -6.11 -4.42 -0.72
C VAL A 68 -6.48 -4.97 -2.10
N GLN A 69 -7.21 -6.08 -2.14
CA GLN A 69 -7.66 -6.70 -3.38
C GLN A 69 -9.12 -6.34 -3.74
N LEU A 70 -9.77 -5.50 -2.95
CA LEU A 70 -11.11 -4.98 -3.21
C LEU A 70 -12.16 -6.09 -3.42
N GLY A 71 -12.06 -7.19 -2.68
CA GLY A 71 -12.97 -8.33 -2.76
C GLY A 71 -12.72 -9.27 -3.95
N VAL A 72 -11.66 -9.07 -4.72
CA VAL A 72 -11.26 -10.02 -5.77
C VAL A 72 -10.69 -11.28 -5.12
N GLU A 73 -11.33 -12.41 -5.33
CA GLU A 73 -10.82 -13.69 -4.85
C GLU A 73 -9.56 -14.09 -5.62
N ALA A 74 -8.53 -14.47 -4.88
CA ALA A 74 -7.30 -14.96 -5.48
C ALA A 74 -7.49 -16.39 -6.03
N ARG A 75 -7.13 -16.58 -7.30
CA ARG A 75 -7.14 -17.90 -7.93
C ARG A 75 -5.92 -18.73 -7.51
N LYS A 76 -5.93 -20.04 -7.83
CA LYS A 76 -4.79 -20.92 -7.61
C LYS A 76 -3.53 -20.35 -8.27
N GLY A 77 -2.45 -20.22 -7.49
CA GLY A 77 -1.18 -19.67 -7.96
C GLY A 77 -1.00 -18.19 -7.70
N SER A 78 -1.89 -17.59 -6.95
CA SER A 78 -1.75 -16.20 -6.46
C SER A 78 -0.42 -15.98 -5.74
N PRO A 79 0.08 -14.75 -5.78
CA PRO A 79 1.33 -14.38 -5.15
C PRO A 79 1.26 -14.53 -3.60
N SER A 80 2.00 -13.75 -2.90
CA SER A 80 2.11 -13.80 -1.44
C SER A 80 0.76 -13.77 -0.70
N PRO A 81 0.57 -14.59 0.34
CA PRO A 81 -0.59 -14.50 1.24
C PRO A 81 -0.79 -13.11 1.86
N TRP A 82 0.29 -12.36 2.05
CA TRP A 82 0.24 -10.97 2.52
C TRP A 82 -0.55 -10.04 1.60
N LEU A 83 -0.53 -10.31 0.29
CA LEU A 83 -1.26 -9.53 -0.71
C LEU A 83 -2.71 -9.98 -0.88
N VAL A 84 -2.97 -11.26 -0.60
CA VAL A 84 -4.27 -11.87 -0.88
C VAL A 84 -5.20 -11.78 0.32
N ASP A 85 -4.68 -12.13 1.50
CA ASP A 85 -5.47 -12.18 2.74
C ASP A 85 -4.59 -11.81 3.94
N LEU A 86 -4.56 -10.50 4.22
CA LEU A 86 -3.80 -9.96 5.34
C LEU A 86 -4.33 -10.48 6.68
N SER A 87 -5.67 -10.58 6.84
CA SER A 87 -6.30 -11.02 8.07
C SER A 87 -5.89 -12.46 8.41
N ALA A 88 -6.11 -13.41 7.51
CA ALA A 88 -5.73 -14.80 7.72
C ALA A 88 -4.22 -14.99 7.87
N THR A 89 -3.41 -14.13 7.24
CA THR A 89 -1.95 -14.15 7.40
C THR A 89 -1.55 -13.72 8.81
N LEU A 90 -2.14 -12.66 9.34
CA LEU A 90 -1.90 -12.19 10.70
C LEU A 90 -2.41 -13.16 11.75
N GLU A 91 -3.57 -13.78 11.57
CA GLU A 91 -4.12 -14.80 12.48
C GLU A 91 -3.17 -15.97 12.68
N ARG A 92 -2.46 -16.38 11.62
CA ARG A 92 -1.46 -17.46 11.69
C ARG A 92 -0.15 -17.03 12.38
N LEU A 93 0.22 -15.76 12.30
CA LEU A 93 1.51 -15.26 12.79
C LEU A 93 1.42 -14.65 14.19
N VAL A 94 0.25 -14.16 14.58
CA VAL A 94 0.06 -13.44 15.85
C VAL A 94 -0.92 -14.21 16.73
N PRO A 95 -0.43 -15.04 17.66
CA PRO A 95 -1.30 -15.76 18.60
C PRO A 95 -2.18 -14.81 19.39
N GLY A 96 -3.48 -15.09 19.45
CA GLY A 96 -4.44 -14.22 20.15
C GLY A 96 -4.59 -12.85 19.51
N LEU A 97 -4.56 -12.79 18.18
CA LEU A 97 -4.91 -11.60 17.38
C LEU A 97 -6.33 -11.14 17.77
N PRO A 98 -6.58 -9.86 18.05
CA PRO A 98 -7.93 -9.34 18.19
C PRO A 98 -8.75 -9.60 16.92
N PRO A 99 -10.08 -9.78 17.05
CA PRO A 99 -10.96 -9.91 15.89
C PRO A 99 -10.74 -8.79 14.88
N THR A 100 -10.82 -9.11 13.58
CA THR A 100 -10.52 -8.18 12.51
C THR A 100 -11.78 -7.60 11.85
N LEU A 101 -11.74 -6.32 11.54
CA LEU A 101 -12.71 -5.63 10.70
C LEU A 101 -12.05 -5.36 9.36
N VAL A 102 -12.33 -6.21 8.37
CA VAL A 102 -11.75 -6.07 7.04
C VAL A 102 -12.58 -5.10 6.22
N VAL A 103 -11.92 -4.07 5.66
CA VAL A 103 -12.55 -2.98 4.91
C VAL A 103 -11.82 -2.74 3.60
N PRO A 104 -12.51 -2.33 2.51
CA PRO A 104 -11.85 -2.01 1.26
C PRO A 104 -10.77 -0.95 1.43
N ALA A 105 -9.60 -1.17 0.82
CA ALA A 105 -8.49 -0.22 0.83
C ALA A 105 -8.72 1.03 -0.03
N GLU A 106 -9.81 1.09 -0.76
CA GLU A 106 -10.26 2.26 -1.50
C GLU A 106 -11.69 2.64 -1.11
N LEU A 107 -11.94 3.94 -1.11
CA LEU A 107 -13.25 4.48 -0.82
C LEU A 107 -14.05 4.64 -2.10
N SER A 108 -15.32 4.24 -2.02
CA SER A 108 -16.32 4.46 -3.06
C SER A 108 -17.70 4.60 -2.39
N PRO A 109 -18.72 5.12 -3.08
CA PRO A 109 -20.07 5.20 -2.52
C PRO A 109 -20.63 3.86 -2.02
N GLU A 110 -20.21 2.73 -2.60
CA GLU A 110 -20.63 1.39 -2.23
C GLU A 110 -20.16 0.98 -0.82
N VAL A 111 -19.06 1.58 -0.33
CA VAL A 111 -18.55 1.36 1.04
C VAL A 111 -19.56 1.80 2.11
N ALA A 112 -20.49 2.69 1.78
CA ALA A 112 -21.53 3.15 2.70
C ALA A 112 -22.35 1.99 3.30
N GLY A 113 -22.71 1.00 2.49
CA GLY A 113 -23.45 -0.18 2.96
C GLY A 113 -22.66 -1.03 3.95
N LEU A 114 -21.37 -1.21 3.71
CA LEU A 114 -20.47 -1.92 4.62
C LEU A 114 -20.28 -1.12 5.91
N ALA A 115 -20.06 0.18 5.82
CA ALA A 115 -19.90 1.06 6.98
C ALA A 115 -21.12 1.00 7.88
N ALA A 116 -22.35 1.07 7.31
CA ALA A 116 -23.58 0.94 8.08
C ALA A 116 -23.65 -0.40 8.84
N LYS A 117 -23.29 -1.53 8.20
CA LYS A 117 -23.26 -2.85 8.84
C LYS A 117 -22.23 -2.91 9.98
N ILE A 118 -21.00 -2.43 9.74
CA ILE A 118 -19.96 -2.37 10.76
C ILE A 118 -20.41 -1.51 11.93
N GLY A 119 -20.92 -0.31 11.68
CA GLY A 119 -21.41 0.59 12.73
C GLY A 119 -22.54 -0.02 13.55
N GLN A 120 -23.49 -0.70 12.91
CA GLN A 120 -24.56 -1.42 13.60
C GLN A 120 -24.02 -2.56 14.46
N ASN A 121 -23.08 -3.34 13.95
CA ASN A 121 -22.48 -4.46 14.69
C ASN A 121 -21.69 -3.97 15.92
N LEU A 122 -20.92 -2.90 15.76
CA LEU A 122 -20.12 -2.33 16.84
C LEU A 122 -20.96 -1.70 17.94
N THR A 123 -22.00 -0.94 17.57
CA THR A 123 -22.77 -0.11 18.53
C THR A 123 -24.08 -0.74 18.97
N GLN A 124 -24.56 -1.79 18.28
CA GLN A 124 -25.91 -2.35 18.40
C GLN A 124 -27.02 -1.27 18.26
N ASN A 125 -26.67 -0.15 17.62
CA ASN A 125 -27.55 1.00 17.45
C ASN A 125 -27.59 1.47 15.98
N PRO A 126 -28.59 1.03 15.20
CA PRO A 126 -28.68 1.38 13.78
C PRO A 126 -28.90 2.89 13.55
N MET A 127 -29.51 3.60 14.49
CA MET A 127 -29.73 5.05 14.38
C MET A 127 -28.42 5.82 14.54
N LEU A 128 -27.55 5.39 15.47
CA LEU A 128 -26.23 5.97 15.63
C LEU A 128 -25.36 5.70 14.39
N ALA A 129 -25.35 4.46 13.91
CA ALA A 129 -24.63 4.08 12.68
C ALA A 129 -25.05 4.94 11.48
N ARG A 130 -26.36 5.16 11.31
CA ARG A 130 -26.88 6.01 10.24
C ARG A 130 -26.45 7.46 10.39
N ARG A 131 -26.55 8.04 11.59
CA ARG A 131 -26.12 9.43 11.85
C ARG A 131 -24.61 9.61 11.61
N ALA A 132 -23.79 8.67 12.05
CA ALA A 132 -22.36 8.70 11.84
C ALA A 132 -22.04 8.68 10.32
N LEU A 133 -22.70 7.80 9.57
CA LEU A 133 -22.55 7.71 8.13
C LEU A 133 -22.94 9.01 7.41
N GLU A 134 -24.10 9.60 7.75
CA GLU A 134 -24.54 10.87 7.16
C GLU A 134 -23.53 12.01 7.38
N ARG A 135 -22.83 12.02 8.52
CA ARG A 135 -21.79 13.02 8.81
C ARG A 135 -20.52 12.82 8.00
N THR A 136 -20.19 11.57 7.65
CA THR A 136 -18.88 11.20 7.06
C THR A 136 -18.94 10.80 5.60
N LYS A 137 -20.13 10.53 5.03
CA LYS A 137 -20.31 10.03 3.66
C LYS A 137 -19.69 10.91 2.58
N HIS A 138 -19.52 12.22 2.82
CA HIS A 138 -18.87 13.11 1.87
C HIS A 138 -17.42 12.73 1.59
N GLN A 139 -16.75 12.03 2.53
CA GLN A 139 -15.39 11.55 2.38
C GLN A 139 -15.30 10.32 1.46
N LEU A 140 -16.40 9.60 1.23
CA LEU A 140 -16.41 8.44 0.32
C LEU A 140 -16.21 8.84 -1.15
N SER A 141 -16.48 10.08 -1.49
CA SER A 141 -16.27 10.62 -2.83
C SER A 141 -15.05 11.53 -2.92
N SER A 142 -14.19 11.54 -1.89
CA SER A 142 -13.00 12.37 -1.88
C SER A 142 -12.02 11.93 -2.96
N SER A 143 -11.60 12.85 -3.81
CA SER A 143 -10.59 12.57 -4.82
C SER A 143 -9.22 12.39 -4.16
N PHE A 144 -8.52 11.33 -4.56
CA PHE A 144 -7.13 11.12 -4.16
C PHE A 144 -6.26 12.27 -4.69
N THR A 145 -5.64 13.02 -3.77
CA THR A 145 -4.77 14.14 -4.16
C THR A 145 -3.35 13.64 -4.36
N LEU A 146 -2.88 13.72 -5.60
CA LEU A 146 -1.51 13.35 -5.93
C LEU A 146 -0.54 14.45 -5.49
N PRO A 147 0.51 14.12 -4.72
CA PRO A 147 1.51 15.09 -4.33
C PRO A 147 2.29 15.56 -5.56
N LYS A 148 2.47 16.88 -5.69
CA LYS A 148 3.40 17.44 -6.68
C LYS A 148 4.83 17.06 -6.30
N GLN A 149 5.54 16.46 -7.23
CA GLN A 149 6.92 16.00 -7.03
C GLN A 149 7.82 16.81 -7.96
N PRO A 150 8.33 17.95 -7.51
CA PRO A 150 9.27 18.75 -8.29
C PRO A 150 10.64 18.06 -8.33
N GLY A 151 11.39 18.30 -9.36
CA GLY A 151 12.78 17.84 -9.47
C GLY A 151 13.21 17.60 -10.90
N THR A 152 14.53 17.62 -11.08
CA THR A 152 15.25 17.16 -12.27
C THR A 152 15.87 15.80 -11.94
N ARG A 153 16.21 14.99 -12.95
CA ARG A 153 16.83 13.67 -12.77
C ARG A 153 15.97 12.71 -11.93
N LEU A 154 14.71 12.60 -12.31
CA LEU A 154 13.73 11.79 -11.61
C LEU A 154 13.97 10.29 -11.85
N VAL A 155 13.93 9.51 -10.76
CA VAL A 155 13.96 8.05 -10.77
C VAL A 155 12.58 7.54 -10.40
N GLY A 156 11.93 6.89 -11.33
CA GLY A 156 10.59 6.32 -11.14
C GLY A 156 10.65 5.03 -10.35
N VAL A 157 9.73 4.84 -9.41
CA VAL A 157 9.63 3.63 -8.60
C VAL A 157 8.42 2.83 -8.99
N VAL A 158 8.63 1.55 -9.28
CA VAL A 158 7.60 0.54 -9.57
C VAL A 158 7.63 -0.53 -8.49
N ALA A 159 6.53 -0.71 -7.79
CA ALA A 159 6.41 -1.68 -6.71
C ALA A 159 4.95 -2.04 -6.46
N GLN A 160 4.72 -2.99 -5.56
CA GLN A 160 3.40 -3.16 -4.97
C GLN A 160 2.98 -1.87 -4.24
N PRO A 161 1.73 -1.40 -4.39
CA PRO A 161 1.28 -0.14 -3.80
C PRO A 161 1.47 -0.05 -2.29
N MET A 162 1.38 -1.19 -1.58
CA MET A 162 1.60 -1.26 -0.13
C MET A 162 3.01 -0.83 0.28
N LEU A 163 4.03 -1.11 -0.54
CA LEU A 163 5.39 -0.64 -0.30
C LEU A 163 5.50 0.88 -0.42
N LEU A 164 4.75 1.45 -1.34
CA LEU A 164 4.78 2.87 -1.64
C LEU A 164 3.99 3.71 -0.62
N SER A 165 3.19 3.08 0.22
CA SER A 165 2.49 3.73 1.33
C SER A 165 3.32 3.85 2.60
N ASP A 166 4.45 3.14 2.70
CA ASP A 166 5.37 3.25 3.83
C ASP A 166 6.31 4.47 3.66
N THR A 167 5.91 5.60 4.20
CA THR A 167 6.59 6.88 4.03
C THR A 167 7.98 6.92 4.67
N GLU A 168 8.19 6.20 5.78
CA GLU A 168 9.48 6.15 6.46
C GLU A 168 10.50 5.34 5.65
N TRP A 169 10.09 4.16 5.20
CA TRP A 169 10.93 3.32 4.35
C TRP A 169 11.26 4.01 3.02
N LEU A 170 10.28 4.66 2.38
CA LEU A 170 10.50 5.48 1.19
C LEU A 170 11.38 6.70 1.49
N GLY A 171 11.32 7.24 2.71
CA GLY A 171 12.20 8.32 3.18
C GLY A 171 13.68 7.93 3.11
N SER A 172 14.01 6.73 3.55
CA SER A 172 15.37 6.18 3.47
C SER A 172 15.84 6.01 2.02
N LEU A 173 14.99 5.51 1.14
CA LEU A 173 15.27 5.41 -0.30
C LEU A 173 15.46 6.80 -0.92
N ARG A 174 14.62 7.76 -0.56
CA ARG A 174 14.71 9.16 -1.04
C ARG A 174 16.00 9.81 -0.62
N ALA A 175 16.41 9.63 0.64
CA ALA A 175 17.68 10.15 1.15
C ALA A 175 18.88 9.57 0.38
N GLY A 176 18.94 8.25 0.21
CA GLY A 176 20.01 7.60 -0.54
C GLY A 176 20.11 8.06 -2.00
N LEU A 177 18.99 8.30 -2.67
CA LEU A 177 18.99 8.87 -4.03
C LEU A 177 19.47 10.32 -4.05
N ALA A 178 19.06 11.13 -3.07
CA ALA A 178 19.41 12.55 -2.99
C ALA A 178 20.92 12.79 -2.81
N GLU A 179 21.64 11.90 -2.12
CA GLU A 179 23.11 11.95 -1.97
C GLU A 179 23.83 11.93 -3.33
N HIS A 180 23.18 11.43 -4.37
CA HIS A 180 23.71 11.37 -5.73
C HIS A 180 22.98 12.31 -6.72
N GLY A 181 22.26 13.31 -6.22
CA GLY A 181 21.52 14.27 -7.03
C GLY A 181 20.36 13.68 -7.82
N LEU A 182 19.87 12.50 -7.40
CA LEU A 182 18.71 11.81 -7.96
C LEU A 182 17.48 12.07 -7.09
N HIS A 183 16.32 12.17 -7.70
CA HIS A 183 15.06 12.40 -6.98
C HIS A 183 14.07 11.27 -7.22
N LEU A 184 13.56 10.70 -6.13
CA LEU A 184 12.52 9.69 -6.19
C LEU A 184 11.25 10.29 -6.79
N PHE A 185 10.64 9.56 -7.73
CA PHE A 185 9.39 9.92 -8.35
C PHE A 185 8.38 8.76 -8.29
N LEU A 186 7.27 8.98 -7.61
CA LEU A 186 6.13 8.08 -7.60
C LEU A 186 5.19 8.44 -8.76
N ALA A 187 4.47 7.45 -9.27
CA ALA A 187 3.53 7.68 -10.37
C ALA A 187 2.49 8.74 -9.98
N ASP A 188 2.37 9.79 -10.80
CA ASP A 188 1.46 10.92 -10.63
C ASP A 188 0.08 10.61 -11.24
N LYS A 189 -0.47 9.44 -10.89
CA LYS A 189 -1.78 8.93 -11.31
C LYS A 189 -2.52 8.31 -10.14
N THR A 190 -3.83 8.37 -10.18
CA THR A 190 -4.70 7.71 -9.20
C THR A 190 -4.59 6.18 -9.32
N PRO A 191 -4.93 5.41 -8.26
CA PRO A 191 -4.97 3.95 -8.32
C PRO A 191 -5.82 3.42 -9.49
N ALA A 192 -6.97 4.01 -9.74
CA ALA A 192 -7.86 3.62 -10.84
C ALA A 192 -7.20 3.86 -12.22
N GLU A 193 -6.57 5.02 -12.42
CA GLU A 193 -5.82 5.31 -13.65
C GLU A 193 -4.63 4.37 -13.84
N LEU A 194 -3.93 4.01 -12.75
CA LEU A 194 -2.83 3.04 -12.82
C LEU A 194 -3.34 1.66 -13.22
N ARG A 195 -4.46 1.20 -12.68
CA ARG A 195 -5.07 -0.07 -13.10
C ARG A 195 -5.45 -0.05 -14.58
N GLN A 196 -6.00 1.06 -15.06
CA GLN A 196 -6.30 1.23 -16.49
C GLN A 196 -5.02 1.19 -17.34
N GLU A 197 -3.95 1.87 -16.91
CA GLU A 197 -2.65 1.81 -17.58
C GLU A 197 -2.08 0.38 -17.59
N GLY A 198 -2.24 -0.34 -16.48
CA GLY A 198 -1.80 -1.75 -16.36
C GLY A 198 -2.55 -2.67 -17.30
N ALA A 199 -3.85 -2.49 -17.43
CA ALA A 199 -4.69 -3.27 -18.35
C ALA A 199 -4.28 -3.13 -19.82
N TYR A 200 -3.77 -1.97 -20.25
CA TYR A 200 -3.25 -1.78 -21.61
C TYR A 200 -1.98 -2.59 -21.93
N LEU A 201 -1.33 -3.21 -20.94
CA LEU A 201 -0.20 -4.10 -21.22
C LEU A 201 -0.65 -5.51 -21.60
N GLU A 202 -1.94 -5.81 -21.51
CA GLU A 202 -2.53 -7.13 -21.84
C GLU A 202 -1.81 -8.30 -21.16
N LEU A 203 -1.30 -8.05 -19.95
CA LEU A 203 -0.70 -9.06 -19.11
C LEU A 203 -1.80 -9.82 -18.38
N ASP A 204 -1.59 -11.11 -18.16
CA ASP A 204 -2.51 -11.93 -17.37
C ASP A 204 -2.39 -11.57 -15.87
N LEU A 205 -3.05 -10.46 -15.48
CA LEU A 205 -3.06 -9.89 -14.14
C LEU A 205 -4.49 -9.83 -13.63
N GLU A 206 -4.73 -10.43 -12.48
CA GLU A 206 -6.07 -10.52 -11.87
C GLU A 206 -6.23 -9.52 -10.71
N LEU A 207 -5.16 -9.31 -9.93
CA LEU A 207 -5.24 -8.52 -8.72
C LEU A 207 -5.12 -7.01 -8.99
N PRO A 208 -5.97 -6.18 -8.38
CA PRO A 208 -5.92 -4.72 -8.54
C PRO A 208 -4.53 -4.12 -8.28
N THR A 209 -3.84 -4.59 -7.24
CA THR A 209 -2.49 -4.11 -6.90
C THR A 209 -1.43 -4.52 -7.93
N ASP A 210 -1.61 -5.66 -8.58
CA ASP A 210 -0.74 -6.11 -9.67
C ASP A 210 -0.94 -5.25 -10.92
N LEU A 211 -2.19 -4.90 -11.24
CA LEU A 211 -2.52 -3.96 -12.31
C LEU A 211 -1.95 -2.57 -12.03
N GLU A 212 -1.98 -2.10 -10.78
CA GLU A 212 -1.36 -0.83 -10.40
C GLU A 212 0.16 -0.85 -10.61
N ALA A 213 0.85 -1.91 -10.18
CA ALA A 213 2.29 -2.06 -10.39
C ALA A 213 2.65 -2.09 -11.89
N ALA A 214 1.87 -2.80 -12.70
CA ALA A 214 2.02 -2.83 -14.16
C ALA A 214 1.75 -1.46 -14.80
N GLY A 215 0.75 -0.75 -14.30
CA GLY A 215 0.44 0.62 -14.72
C GLY A 215 1.53 1.63 -14.39
N MET A 216 2.13 1.52 -13.20
CA MET A 216 3.31 2.32 -12.84
C MET A 216 4.45 2.09 -13.84
N HIS A 217 4.74 0.81 -14.17
CA HIS A 217 5.75 0.48 -15.17
C HIS A 217 5.45 1.18 -16.50
N ARG A 218 4.24 1.00 -17.05
CA ARG A 218 3.85 1.58 -18.35
C ARG A 218 3.93 3.09 -18.34
N HIS A 219 3.38 3.74 -17.34
CA HIS A 219 3.36 5.20 -17.19
C HIS A 219 4.78 5.76 -17.05
N LEU A 220 5.56 5.28 -16.07
CA LEU A 220 6.89 5.81 -15.77
C LEU A 220 7.90 5.55 -16.90
N SER A 221 7.78 4.43 -17.61
CA SER A 221 8.63 4.12 -18.76
C SER A 221 8.47 5.13 -19.90
N ARG A 222 7.27 5.68 -20.10
CA ARG A 222 6.95 6.64 -21.14
C ARG A 222 7.21 8.10 -20.76
N LEU A 223 7.30 8.39 -19.48
CA LEU A 223 7.37 9.75 -18.98
C LEU A 223 8.77 10.35 -19.17
N GLY A 224 8.93 11.28 -20.12
CA GLY A 224 10.23 11.85 -20.52
C GLY A 224 11.05 12.49 -19.39
N LYS A 225 10.38 13.02 -18.34
CA LYS A 225 11.02 13.57 -17.14
C LYS A 225 11.67 12.50 -16.26
N VAL A 226 11.21 11.25 -16.27
CA VAL A 226 11.79 10.12 -15.57
C VAL A 226 12.99 9.60 -16.35
N LYS A 227 14.16 9.53 -15.72
CA LYS A 227 15.43 9.16 -16.37
C LYS A 227 15.85 7.73 -16.10
N GLY A 228 15.45 7.15 -14.97
CA GLY A 228 15.73 5.77 -14.58
C GLY A 228 14.54 5.15 -13.85
N LEU A 229 14.54 3.81 -13.71
CA LEU A 229 13.47 3.06 -13.07
C LEU A 229 14.03 2.12 -12.00
N LEU A 230 13.39 2.10 -10.86
CA LEU A 230 13.62 1.14 -9.79
C LEU A 230 12.41 0.24 -9.64
N TYR A 231 12.62 -1.06 -9.74
CA TYR A 231 11.61 -2.07 -9.47
C TYR A 231 11.92 -2.69 -8.11
N LEU A 232 11.06 -2.39 -7.13
CA LEU A 232 11.22 -2.89 -5.78
C LEU A 232 10.39 -4.14 -5.58
N HIS A 233 10.99 -5.17 -5.02
CA HIS A 233 10.28 -6.41 -4.75
C HIS A 233 10.92 -7.24 -3.64
N ASP A 234 10.11 -8.00 -2.95
CA ASP A 234 10.53 -9.15 -2.18
C ASP A 234 9.87 -10.40 -2.78
N PRO A 235 10.65 -11.42 -3.21
CA PRO A 235 10.08 -12.59 -3.88
C PRO A 235 9.07 -13.38 -3.02
N GLN A 236 9.20 -13.31 -1.71
CA GLN A 236 8.41 -14.09 -0.76
C GLN A 236 7.21 -13.33 -0.22
N TYR A 237 7.39 -12.04 0.10
CA TYR A 237 6.39 -11.28 0.84
C TYR A 237 5.62 -10.27 -0.03
N LEU A 238 6.34 -9.52 -0.84
CA LEU A 238 5.78 -8.45 -1.67
C LEU A 238 6.35 -8.50 -3.09
N PRO A 239 6.08 -9.60 -3.84
CA PRO A 239 6.63 -9.81 -5.16
C PRO A 239 6.05 -8.83 -6.19
N LEU A 240 6.87 -8.45 -7.17
CA LEU A 240 6.33 -7.92 -8.41
C LEU A 240 5.55 -9.01 -9.16
N PRO A 241 4.48 -8.66 -9.88
CA PRO A 241 3.71 -9.62 -10.67
C PRO A 241 4.59 -10.44 -11.61
N ASN A 242 4.39 -11.75 -11.63
CA ASN A 242 5.18 -12.64 -12.50
C ASN A 242 5.09 -12.28 -13.99
N PRO A 243 3.91 -11.93 -14.55
CA PRO A 243 3.82 -11.46 -15.94
C PRO A 243 4.66 -10.21 -16.19
N LEU A 244 4.66 -9.24 -15.25
CA LEU A 244 5.50 -8.04 -15.36
C LEU A 244 7.00 -8.38 -15.30
N ARG A 245 7.41 -9.27 -14.39
CA ARG A 245 8.81 -9.74 -14.32
C ARG A 245 9.26 -10.44 -15.60
N LYS A 246 8.39 -11.24 -16.22
CA LYS A 246 8.66 -11.86 -17.52
C LYS A 246 8.79 -10.82 -18.63
N LEU A 247 7.92 -9.80 -18.64
CA LEU A 247 8.01 -8.68 -19.58
C LEU A 247 9.34 -7.95 -19.47
N LEU A 248 9.80 -7.62 -18.26
CA LEU A 248 11.08 -6.96 -18.02
C LEU A 248 12.28 -7.77 -18.52
N LYS A 249 12.23 -9.10 -18.44
CA LYS A 249 13.28 -9.98 -18.97
C LYS A 249 13.27 -10.07 -20.50
N LYS A 250 12.09 -10.02 -21.11
CA LYS A 250 11.92 -10.16 -22.55
C LYS A 250 12.12 -8.85 -23.30
N SER A 251 11.66 -7.74 -22.72
CA SER A 251 11.67 -6.43 -23.33
C SER A 251 12.13 -5.40 -22.30
N HIS A 252 13.44 -5.13 -22.30
CA HIS A 252 14.02 -4.17 -21.37
C HIS A 252 13.43 -2.78 -21.58
N PRO A 253 13.12 -2.04 -20.52
CA PRO A 253 12.79 -0.62 -20.60
C PRO A 253 13.87 0.14 -21.36
N SER A 254 13.48 1.15 -22.13
CA SER A 254 14.43 2.02 -22.86
C SER A 254 15.32 2.87 -21.93
N LYS A 255 14.95 2.96 -20.66
CA LYS A 255 15.65 3.70 -19.62
C LYS A 255 16.51 2.76 -18.77
N PRO A 256 17.62 3.23 -18.20
CA PRO A 256 18.34 2.48 -17.17
C PRO A 256 17.39 2.02 -16.05
N TRP A 257 17.50 0.76 -15.63
CA TRP A 257 16.63 0.20 -14.62
C TRP A 257 17.35 -0.81 -13.74
N ARG A 258 16.83 -0.99 -12.53
CA ARG A 258 17.29 -1.99 -11.57
C ARG A 258 16.12 -2.71 -10.93
N LEU A 259 16.26 -4.02 -10.73
CA LEU A 259 15.38 -4.82 -9.87
C LEU A 259 16.06 -5.01 -8.52
N VAL A 260 15.43 -4.60 -7.44
CA VAL A 260 16.06 -4.39 -6.14
C VAL A 260 15.22 -5.04 -5.04
N GLY A 261 15.89 -5.77 -4.17
CA GLY A 261 15.29 -6.30 -2.95
C GLY A 261 15.08 -5.22 -1.88
N LEU A 262 14.15 -5.47 -0.96
CA LEU A 262 13.75 -4.51 0.06
C LEU A 262 14.83 -4.22 1.12
N GLU A 263 15.85 -5.05 1.22
CA GLU A 263 16.97 -4.91 2.14
C GLU A 263 18.23 -4.34 1.48
N ALA A 264 18.10 -3.76 0.29
CA ALA A 264 19.24 -3.23 -0.45
C ALA A 264 19.85 -2.01 0.24
N SER A 265 21.16 -1.83 0.05
CA SER A 265 21.84 -0.58 0.41
C SER A 265 21.48 0.51 -0.60
N TRP A 266 20.67 1.47 -0.15
CA TRP A 266 20.16 2.55 -1.01
C TRP A 266 21.27 3.45 -1.55
N THR A 267 22.28 3.76 -0.75
CA THR A 267 23.43 4.56 -1.17
C THR A 267 24.23 3.88 -2.29
N ARG A 268 24.52 2.59 -2.14
CA ARG A 268 25.22 1.82 -3.19
C ARG A 268 24.39 1.76 -4.49
N LEU A 269 23.11 1.46 -4.37
CA LEU A 269 22.20 1.41 -5.50
C LEU A 269 22.10 2.75 -6.23
N ALA A 270 21.99 3.85 -5.48
CA ALA A 270 21.92 5.20 -6.03
C ALA A 270 23.23 5.57 -6.76
N SER A 271 24.40 5.20 -6.20
CA SER A 271 25.69 5.39 -6.86
C SER A 271 25.78 4.63 -8.19
N GLU A 272 25.35 3.38 -8.23
CA GLU A 272 25.33 2.57 -9.45
C GLU A 272 24.38 3.17 -10.50
N LEU A 273 23.19 3.60 -10.08
CA LEU A 273 22.21 4.20 -10.98
C LEU A 273 22.68 5.57 -11.50
N ALA A 274 23.34 6.37 -10.66
CA ALA A 274 23.92 7.65 -11.08
C ALA A 274 24.95 7.48 -12.19
N LYS A 275 25.82 6.45 -12.08
CA LYS A 275 26.77 6.11 -13.14
C LYS A 275 26.08 5.76 -14.45
N ASP A 276 25.01 4.96 -14.41
CA ASP A 276 24.25 4.59 -15.61
C ASP A 276 23.56 5.80 -16.26
N LEU A 277 23.19 6.78 -15.47
CA LEU A 277 22.57 8.02 -15.90
C LEU A 277 23.58 9.10 -16.31
N GLN A 278 24.88 8.80 -16.24
CA GLN A 278 25.99 9.73 -16.54
C GLN A 278 25.90 11.03 -15.70
N VAL A 279 25.62 10.87 -14.44
CA VAL A 279 25.48 11.96 -13.46
C VAL A 279 26.74 12.09 -12.64
#